data_5aa285511c899decfe6ec5ee08ae0daa
#
_entry.id   5aa285511c899decfe6ec5ee08ae0daa
#
_cell.length_a   1.000
_cell.length_b   1.000
_cell.length_c   1.000
_cell.angle_alpha   90.00
_cell.angle_beta   90.00
_cell.angle_gamma   90.00
#
_symmetry.space_group_name_H-M   'P 1'
#
loop_
_entity.id
_entity.type
_entity.pdbx_description
1 polymer ?
#
loop_
_entity_poly.entity_id
_entity_poly.type
_entity_poly.pdbx_seq_one_letter_code
_entity_poly.pdbx_strand_id
1 'polypeptide(L)'
;MAAGAIASVYPKPVRALNKSDVVVIGAGLSGLYAATILQDEGYNVTVLEADKRVGGRVLSERSVPGNPESGGTSFGPGYARLIDTARRFNVELIDITPIVPYFMHQELVIDQTIVPIKDWPNHPKNVLPQGAKEIFPSRFFQQVVSENNPLMATDAWMDPENFHLDQSVYQWMREQGFADSLINLVYNTNITHGNTAKDVSMLMLFFVNAFMNSQSALGFNTFGYTAEGGNMSIPEAMASNLSNEVQLHKKVIAITTTQNNSEIVCKDGSLYRAEHVICSVPFSVLKKITISPSITGPQAEAINTLRSQKLNLLHMVPRSPFWQKDGLSPNMFTDAKAGMVVAERKASSPSEVTSLTAWLRGPLADELDKMTEIDAIGSVIESIETLRPSAKNQLEPVAYHSWFQNPYSEGDWAIWGPGQIRKFGADVATPHGQIHFCGEHTAVSNRGMEGAMESGERVALEVLGVV
;
A
#
# COMPACT_ATOMS: atom_id res chain seq x y z
N MET A 1 33.55 -6.33 55.41
CA MET A 1 33.78 -6.11 53.97
C MET A 1 33.24 -7.32 53.22
N ALA A 2 32.08 -7.18 52.65
CA ALA A 2 31.47 -8.24 51.83
C ALA A 2 31.68 -7.93 50.35
N ALA A 3 32.48 -8.76 49.69
CA ALA A 3 32.72 -8.65 48.25
C ALA A 3 31.51 -9.23 47.50
N GLY A 4 30.74 -8.36 46.88
CA GLY A 4 29.65 -8.77 45.98
C GLY A 4 30.21 -9.31 44.64
N ALA A 5 29.95 -10.58 44.36
CA ALA A 5 30.26 -11.20 43.08
C ALA A 5 29.33 -10.65 41.99
N ILE A 6 29.88 -9.90 41.04
CA ILE A 6 29.18 -9.53 39.81
C ILE A 6 29.18 -10.76 38.92
N ALA A 7 28.01 -11.43 38.84
CA ALA A 7 27.79 -12.48 37.85
C ALA A 7 27.71 -11.85 36.47
N SER A 8 28.73 -12.04 35.64
CA SER A 8 28.70 -11.70 34.23
C SER A 8 27.71 -12.62 33.52
N VAL A 9 26.58 -12.07 33.09
CA VAL A 9 25.62 -12.77 32.25
C VAL A 9 26.23 -12.82 30.83
N TYR A 10 27.02 -13.85 30.54
CA TYR A 10 27.38 -14.19 29.17
C TYR A 10 26.11 -14.72 28.49
N PRO A 11 25.72 -14.15 27.33
CA PRO A 11 24.63 -14.73 26.57
C PRO A 11 25.00 -16.17 26.17
N LYS A 12 24.06 -17.11 26.35
CA LYS A 12 24.26 -18.50 25.89
C LYS A 12 24.62 -18.48 24.39
N PRO A 13 25.52 -19.34 23.92
CA PRO A 13 25.88 -19.41 22.52
C PRO A 13 24.62 -19.71 21.71
N VAL A 14 24.25 -18.76 20.83
CA VAL A 14 23.15 -18.91 19.89
C VAL A 14 23.56 -19.96 18.87
N ARG A 15 22.82 -21.07 18.77
CA ARG A 15 23.04 -22.10 17.80
C ARG A 15 22.61 -21.59 16.43
N ALA A 16 23.53 -21.51 15.47
CA ALA A 16 23.18 -21.17 14.08
C ALA A 16 22.19 -22.22 13.56
N LEU A 17 21.00 -21.78 13.10
CA LEU A 17 19.89 -22.65 12.66
C LEU A 17 20.16 -22.96 11.22
N ASN A 18 20.76 -23.05 10.38
CA ASN A 18 21.00 -23.49 9.01
C ASN A 18 21.87 -22.51 8.21
N LYS A 19 22.72 -23.01 7.40
CA LYS A 19 23.35 -22.26 6.32
C LYS A 19 22.43 -22.36 5.11
N SER A 20 21.92 -21.23 4.65
CA SER A 20 21.16 -21.08 3.42
C SER A 20 22.04 -20.38 2.38
N ASP A 21 21.74 -20.57 1.10
CA ASP A 21 22.40 -19.77 0.08
C ASP A 21 21.84 -18.33 0.15
N VAL A 22 20.53 -18.23 0.34
CA VAL A 22 19.82 -16.95 0.44
C VAL A 22 18.89 -16.93 1.65
N VAL A 23 18.92 -15.83 2.42
CA VAL A 23 17.90 -15.51 3.41
C VAL A 23 17.07 -14.33 2.90
N VAL A 24 15.75 -14.52 2.84
CA VAL A 24 14.77 -13.49 2.50
C VAL A 24 14.14 -12.97 3.78
N ILE A 25 14.18 -11.66 4.01
CA ILE A 25 13.57 -10.99 5.16
C ILE A 25 12.27 -10.32 4.72
N GLY A 26 11.15 -10.87 5.15
CA GLY A 26 9.78 -10.49 4.82
C GLY A 26 9.12 -11.43 3.81
N ALA A 27 7.95 -11.95 4.17
CA ALA A 27 7.10 -12.80 3.33
C ALA A 27 5.95 -12.02 2.69
N GLY A 28 6.22 -10.78 2.24
CA GLY A 28 5.36 -10.05 1.31
C GLY A 28 5.56 -10.50 -0.13
N LEU A 29 4.77 -9.97 -1.07
CA LEU A 29 4.85 -10.36 -2.49
C LEU A 29 6.27 -10.29 -3.05
N SER A 30 7.02 -9.22 -2.79
CA SER A 30 8.39 -9.06 -3.32
C SER A 30 9.35 -10.13 -2.81
N GLY A 31 9.34 -10.39 -1.49
CA GLY A 31 10.21 -11.41 -0.89
C GLY A 31 9.84 -12.82 -1.33
N LEU A 32 8.54 -13.15 -1.35
CA LEU A 32 8.07 -14.47 -1.80
C LEU A 32 8.33 -14.69 -3.28
N TYR A 33 8.20 -13.65 -4.12
CA TYR A 33 8.47 -13.79 -5.55
C TYR A 33 9.95 -14.01 -5.83
N ALA A 34 10.83 -13.25 -5.16
CA ALA A 34 12.27 -13.48 -5.22
C ALA A 34 12.64 -14.89 -4.75
N ALA A 35 12.07 -15.34 -3.62
CA ALA A 35 12.27 -16.69 -3.09
C ALA A 35 11.84 -17.79 -4.09
N THR A 36 10.70 -17.59 -4.75
CA THR A 36 10.17 -18.52 -5.76
C THR A 36 11.11 -18.64 -6.96
N ILE A 37 11.59 -17.51 -7.50
CA ILE A 37 12.52 -17.51 -8.65
C ILE A 37 13.83 -18.20 -8.27
N LEU A 38 14.41 -17.85 -7.13
CA LEU A 38 15.68 -18.43 -6.70
C LEU A 38 15.58 -19.92 -6.38
N GLN A 39 14.45 -20.37 -5.81
CA GLN A 39 14.21 -21.81 -5.62
C GLN A 39 14.13 -22.57 -6.95
N ASP A 40 13.48 -21.98 -7.97
CA ASP A 40 13.40 -22.58 -9.31
C ASP A 40 14.79 -22.74 -9.95
N GLU A 41 15.72 -21.84 -9.61
CA GLU A 41 17.13 -21.88 -10.02
C GLU A 41 18.01 -22.75 -9.11
N GLY A 42 17.41 -23.46 -8.16
CA GLY A 42 18.07 -24.46 -7.33
C GLY A 42 18.75 -23.93 -6.06
N TYR A 43 18.51 -22.67 -5.69
CA TYR A 43 19.04 -22.09 -4.44
C TYR A 43 18.31 -22.63 -3.21
N ASN A 44 19.05 -22.84 -2.12
CA ASN A 44 18.47 -23.11 -0.81
C ASN A 44 18.06 -21.80 -0.14
N VAL A 45 16.76 -21.48 -0.20
CA VAL A 45 16.19 -20.20 0.28
C VAL A 45 15.50 -20.41 1.63
N THR A 46 15.78 -19.55 2.60
CA THR A 46 15.03 -19.44 3.85
C THR A 46 14.32 -18.11 3.92
N VAL A 47 13.00 -18.11 4.14
CA VAL A 47 12.18 -16.89 4.27
C VAL A 47 11.84 -16.67 5.74
N LEU A 48 12.15 -15.45 6.25
CA LEU A 48 11.88 -15.02 7.63
C LEU A 48 10.76 -13.97 7.61
N GLU A 49 9.69 -14.21 8.35
CA GLU A 49 8.56 -13.28 8.48
C GLU A 49 8.37 -12.88 9.94
N ALA A 50 8.22 -11.58 10.19
CA ALA A 50 8.03 -11.04 11.54
C ALA A 50 6.63 -11.27 12.09
N ASP A 51 5.62 -11.29 11.22
CA ASP A 51 4.22 -11.49 11.57
C ASP A 51 3.87 -12.98 11.75
N LYS A 52 2.64 -13.22 12.16
CA LYS A 52 1.98 -14.55 12.24
C LYS A 52 1.44 -15.05 10.90
N ARG A 53 1.53 -14.24 9.84
CA ARG A 53 0.98 -14.50 8.49
C ARG A 53 1.94 -14.03 7.40
N VAL A 54 1.80 -14.58 6.23
CA VAL A 54 2.45 -14.09 5.00
C VAL A 54 1.61 -12.99 4.33
N GLY A 55 2.08 -12.41 3.23
CA GLY A 55 1.38 -11.44 2.39
C GLY A 55 1.76 -9.99 2.66
N GLY A 56 2.33 -9.66 3.83
CA GLY A 56 2.73 -8.29 4.17
C GLY A 56 1.54 -7.32 4.08
N ARG A 57 1.61 -6.35 3.14
CA ARG A 57 0.55 -5.34 2.90
C ARG A 57 -0.63 -5.83 2.03
N VAL A 58 -0.66 -7.10 1.65
CA VAL A 58 -1.87 -7.76 1.14
C VAL A 58 -2.60 -8.38 2.30
N LEU A 59 -3.85 -7.97 2.53
CA LEU A 59 -4.66 -8.41 3.66
C LEU A 59 -6.13 -8.49 3.28
N SER A 60 -6.68 -9.70 3.29
CA SER A 60 -8.10 -9.99 3.06
C SER A 60 -8.82 -10.25 4.38
N GLU A 61 -9.93 -9.57 4.63
CA GLU A 61 -10.74 -9.72 5.85
C GLU A 61 -11.76 -10.85 5.68
N ARG A 62 -11.29 -12.08 5.78
CA ARG A 62 -12.11 -13.29 5.55
C ARG A 62 -13.21 -13.52 6.58
N SER A 63 -13.19 -12.81 7.71
CA SER A 63 -14.28 -12.80 8.69
C SER A 63 -15.44 -11.88 8.28
N VAL A 64 -15.23 -11.01 7.29
CA VAL A 64 -16.22 -10.06 6.79
C VAL A 64 -16.92 -10.63 5.54
N PRO A 65 -18.25 -10.57 5.44
CA PRO A 65 -18.97 -11.01 4.23
C PRO A 65 -18.43 -10.31 2.98
N GLY A 66 -18.10 -11.11 1.97
CA GLY A 66 -17.51 -10.61 0.72
C GLY A 66 -15.99 -10.63 0.71
N ASN A 67 -15.32 -10.94 1.81
CA ASN A 67 -13.86 -10.96 1.97
C ASN A 67 -13.21 -9.66 1.47
N PRO A 68 -13.63 -8.47 1.97
CA PRO A 68 -13.05 -7.21 1.51
C PRO A 68 -11.56 -7.15 1.83
N GLU A 69 -10.85 -6.32 1.10
CA GLU A 69 -9.42 -6.16 1.26
C GLU A 69 -9.10 -4.97 2.18
N SER A 70 -8.31 -5.20 3.23
CA SER A 70 -7.66 -4.14 3.99
C SER A 70 -6.38 -3.64 3.33
N GLY A 71 -5.84 -4.37 2.34
CA GLY A 71 -4.69 -3.96 1.53
C GLY A 71 -4.50 -4.84 0.31
N GLY A 72 -4.04 -4.24 -0.80
CA GLY A 72 -3.95 -4.96 -2.08
C GLY A 72 -5.32 -5.26 -2.68
N THR A 73 -6.17 -4.22 -2.84
CA THR A 73 -7.62 -4.35 -3.09
C THR A 73 -8.00 -4.95 -4.43
N SER A 74 -7.33 -4.57 -5.49
CA SER A 74 -7.55 -5.11 -6.84
C SER A 74 -6.35 -4.83 -7.71
N PHE A 75 -6.23 -5.51 -8.82
CA PHE A 75 -5.11 -5.35 -9.74
C PHE A 75 -5.59 -5.34 -11.19
N GLY A 76 -4.94 -4.49 -11.98
CA GLY A 76 -5.25 -4.31 -13.39
C GLY A 76 -4.84 -5.50 -14.25
N PRO A 77 -5.36 -5.57 -15.49
CA PRO A 77 -5.07 -6.67 -16.43
C PRO A 77 -3.60 -6.70 -16.89
N GLY A 78 -2.86 -5.63 -16.68
CA GLY A 78 -1.43 -5.55 -16.98
C GLY A 78 -0.51 -5.89 -15.80
N TYR A 79 -1.04 -6.37 -14.68
CA TYR A 79 -0.23 -6.91 -13.57
C TYR A 79 0.27 -8.32 -13.94
N ALA A 80 1.17 -8.35 -14.93
CA ALA A 80 1.55 -9.59 -15.62
C ALA A 80 2.19 -10.62 -14.67
N ARG A 81 3.10 -10.20 -13.80
CA ARG A 81 3.79 -11.06 -12.84
C ARG A 81 2.81 -11.64 -11.81
N LEU A 82 1.92 -10.78 -11.31
CA LEU A 82 0.92 -11.19 -10.31
C LEU A 82 -0.09 -12.18 -10.91
N ILE A 83 -0.58 -11.90 -12.12
CA ILE A 83 -1.52 -12.78 -12.85
C ILE A 83 -0.87 -14.12 -13.20
N ASP A 84 0.36 -14.09 -13.70
CA ASP A 84 1.11 -15.31 -14.02
C ASP A 84 1.36 -16.16 -12.77
N THR A 85 1.74 -15.52 -11.67
CA THR A 85 1.93 -16.18 -10.38
C THR A 85 0.63 -16.82 -9.87
N ALA A 86 -0.49 -16.11 -9.95
CA ALA A 86 -1.78 -16.66 -9.58
C ALA A 86 -2.13 -17.91 -10.40
N ARG A 87 -1.93 -17.84 -11.71
CA ARG A 87 -2.14 -18.99 -12.63
C ARG A 87 -1.20 -20.14 -12.32
N ARG A 88 0.07 -19.87 -12.13
CA ARG A 88 1.11 -20.86 -11.79
C ARG A 88 0.72 -21.67 -10.55
N PHE A 89 0.17 -21.02 -9.54
CA PHE A 89 -0.21 -21.64 -8.27
C PHE A 89 -1.71 -21.99 -8.17
N ASN A 90 -2.43 -21.97 -9.29
CA ASN A 90 -3.85 -22.33 -9.38
C ASN A 90 -4.74 -21.49 -8.46
N VAL A 91 -4.43 -20.19 -8.29
CA VAL A 91 -5.32 -19.23 -7.63
C VAL A 91 -6.27 -18.66 -8.67
N GLU A 92 -7.58 -18.87 -8.48
CA GLU A 92 -8.61 -18.38 -9.36
C GLU A 92 -8.73 -16.87 -9.29
N LEU A 93 -8.81 -16.21 -10.46
CA LEU A 93 -8.97 -14.76 -10.59
C LEU A 93 -10.39 -14.43 -11.04
N ILE A 94 -11.00 -13.50 -10.33
CA ILE A 94 -12.37 -13.02 -10.60
C ILE A 94 -12.27 -11.67 -11.28
N ASP A 95 -12.92 -11.52 -12.44
CA ASP A 95 -13.09 -10.25 -13.13
C ASP A 95 -14.05 -9.34 -12.35
N ILE A 96 -13.58 -8.17 -11.94
CA ILE A 96 -14.36 -7.18 -11.17
C ILE A 96 -15.11 -6.18 -12.04
N THR A 97 -15.04 -6.26 -13.36
CA THR A 97 -15.75 -5.36 -14.28
C THR A 97 -17.24 -5.19 -13.96
N PRO A 98 -17.99 -6.25 -13.58
CA PRO A 98 -19.40 -6.11 -13.26
C PRO A 98 -19.73 -5.19 -12.08
N ILE A 99 -18.81 -4.98 -11.13
CA ILE A 99 -19.05 -4.14 -9.94
C ILE A 99 -18.64 -2.68 -10.15
N VAL A 100 -17.85 -2.38 -11.17
CA VAL A 100 -17.32 -1.03 -11.43
C VAL A 100 -18.42 0.06 -11.54
N PRO A 101 -19.53 -0.15 -12.27
CA PRO A 101 -20.59 0.85 -12.35
C PRO A 101 -21.17 1.26 -10.98
N TYR A 102 -21.25 0.29 -10.06
CA TYR A 102 -21.74 0.54 -8.71
C TYR A 102 -20.75 1.33 -7.87
N PHE A 103 -19.46 1.05 -8.01
CA PHE A 103 -18.39 1.80 -7.33
C PHE A 103 -18.33 3.26 -7.80
N MET A 104 -18.58 3.51 -9.08
CA MET A 104 -18.53 4.86 -9.65
C MET A 104 -19.69 5.76 -9.23
N HIS A 105 -20.78 5.20 -8.68
CA HIS A 105 -21.92 5.95 -8.18
C HIS A 105 -21.74 6.22 -6.68
N GLN A 106 -21.30 7.45 -6.36
CA GLN A 106 -20.99 7.90 -4.99
C GLN A 106 -21.80 9.16 -4.66
N GLU A 107 -22.30 9.24 -3.43
CA GLU A 107 -22.85 10.48 -2.89
C GLU A 107 -21.71 11.43 -2.52
N LEU A 108 -21.83 12.70 -2.92
CA LEU A 108 -20.88 13.75 -2.53
C LEU A 108 -21.33 14.38 -1.21
N VAL A 109 -20.43 14.45 -0.24
CA VAL A 109 -20.67 15.13 1.04
C VAL A 109 -19.67 16.26 1.19
N ILE A 110 -20.15 17.48 1.33
CA ILE A 110 -19.36 18.70 1.55
C ILE A 110 -19.96 19.45 2.72
N ASP A 111 -19.12 19.94 3.64
CA ASP A 111 -19.56 20.60 4.89
C ASP A 111 -20.56 19.72 5.66
N GLN A 112 -20.29 18.42 5.77
CA GLN A 112 -21.13 17.44 6.45
C GLN A 112 -22.58 17.36 5.91
N THR A 113 -22.79 17.75 4.65
CA THR A 113 -24.10 17.70 4.00
C THR A 113 -24.02 16.95 2.68
N ILE A 114 -24.96 16.02 2.46
CA ILE A 114 -25.08 15.33 1.16
C ILE A 114 -25.52 16.33 0.12
N VAL A 115 -24.72 16.49 -0.92
CA VAL A 115 -25.00 17.37 -2.06
C VAL A 115 -25.51 16.52 -3.21
N PRO A 116 -26.80 16.62 -3.57
CA PRO A 116 -27.31 15.93 -4.74
C PRO A 116 -26.50 16.29 -5.99
N ILE A 117 -26.11 15.29 -6.80
CA ILE A 117 -25.21 15.52 -7.93
C ILE A 117 -25.76 16.55 -8.94
N LYS A 118 -27.09 16.63 -9.08
CA LYS A 118 -27.78 17.64 -9.91
C LYS A 118 -27.60 19.07 -9.39
N ASP A 119 -27.38 19.24 -8.08
CA ASP A 119 -27.26 20.56 -7.43
C ASP A 119 -25.79 20.99 -7.33
N TRP A 120 -24.85 20.04 -7.52
CA TRP A 120 -23.41 20.26 -7.45
C TRP A 120 -22.91 21.40 -8.37
N PRO A 121 -23.33 21.52 -9.64
CA PRO A 121 -22.85 22.57 -10.53
C PRO A 121 -23.07 24.00 -9.98
N ASN A 122 -24.14 24.22 -9.22
CA ASN A 122 -24.51 25.51 -8.64
C ASN A 122 -24.22 25.59 -7.14
N HIS A 123 -23.60 24.59 -6.56
CA HIS A 123 -23.32 24.57 -5.11
C HIS A 123 -22.30 25.64 -4.73
N PRO A 124 -22.50 26.43 -3.63
CA PRO A 124 -21.62 27.55 -3.24
C PRO A 124 -20.15 27.12 -3.05
N LYS A 125 -19.91 25.89 -2.62
CA LYS A 125 -18.56 25.32 -2.44
C LYS A 125 -17.93 24.78 -3.73
N ASN A 126 -18.68 24.74 -4.82
CA ASN A 126 -18.14 24.32 -6.10
C ASN A 126 -17.32 25.46 -6.72
N VAL A 127 -16.03 25.43 -6.44
CA VAL A 127 -15.04 26.39 -6.98
C VAL A 127 -14.35 25.88 -8.24
N LEU A 128 -14.84 24.80 -8.86
CA LEU A 128 -14.34 24.30 -10.13
C LEU A 128 -14.50 25.33 -11.25
N PRO A 129 -13.63 25.34 -12.27
CA PRO A 129 -13.79 26.19 -13.46
C PRO A 129 -15.16 25.99 -14.12
N GLN A 130 -15.65 27.04 -14.83
CA GLN A 130 -16.98 27.03 -15.43
C GLN A 130 -17.26 25.80 -16.33
N GLY A 131 -16.27 25.37 -17.12
CA GLY A 131 -16.40 24.19 -17.98
C GLY A 131 -16.33 22.83 -17.26
N ALA A 132 -16.06 22.83 -15.93
CA ALA A 132 -15.87 21.63 -15.13
C ALA A 132 -16.87 21.52 -13.96
N LYS A 133 -17.85 22.42 -13.87
CA LYS A 133 -18.80 22.50 -12.74
C LYS A 133 -19.56 21.19 -12.47
N GLU A 134 -19.79 20.37 -13.49
CA GLU A 134 -20.47 19.08 -13.37
C GLU A 134 -19.56 17.94 -12.92
N ILE A 135 -18.23 18.16 -12.92
CA ILE A 135 -17.25 17.12 -12.63
C ILE A 135 -17.17 16.92 -11.10
N PHE A 136 -17.05 15.66 -10.70
CA PHE A 136 -16.81 15.31 -9.30
C PHE A 136 -15.42 15.79 -8.86
N PRO A 137 -15.24 16.40 -7.66
CA PRO A 137 -13.98 17.05 -7.28
C PRO A 137 -12.72 16.20 -7.47
N SER A 138 -12.73 14.95 -7.02
CA SER A 138 -11.59 14.04 -7.16
C SER A 138 -11.30 13.66 -8.62
N ARG A 139 -12.33 13.58 -9.47
CA ARG A 139 -12.17 13.30 -10.91
C ARG A 139 -11.58 14.50 -11.65
N PHE A 140 -11.92 15.73 -11.24
CA PHE A 140 -11.31 16.92 -11.81
C PHE A 140 -9.79 16.92 -11.57
N PHE A 141 -9.34 16.57 -10.36
CA PHE A 141 -7.90 16.47 -10.11
C PHE A 141 -7.23 15.39 -10.97
N GLN A 142 -7.86 14.20 -11.10
CA GLN A 142 -7.35 13.13 -11.95
C GLN A 142 -7.26 13.57 -13.42
N GLN A 143 -8.25 14.31 -13.92
CA GLN A 143 -8.24 14.89 -15.27
C GLN A 143 -7.09 15.88 -15.45
N VAL A 144 -6.91 16.81 -14.51
CA VAL A 144 -5.78 17.78 -14.54
C VAL A 144 -4.43 17.05 -14.58
N VAL A 145 -4.24 16.00 -13.77
CA VAL A 145 -3.02 15.20 -13.82
C VAL A 145 -2.85 14.52 -15.18
N SER A 146 -3.90 13.92 -15.71
CA SER A 146 -3.85 13.18 -16.98
C SER A 146 -3.57 14.08 -18.18
N GLU A 147 -4.19 15.26 -18.24
CA GLU A 147 -4.02 16.22 -19.33
C GLU A 147 -2.64 16.89 -19.35
N ASN A 148 -1.97 16.93 -18.20
CA ASN A 148 -0.68 17.58 -18.04
C ASN A 148 0.48 16.63 -17.77
N ASN A 149 0.28 15.32 -17.90
CA ASN A 149 1.33 14.34 -17.67
C ASN A 149 2.31 14.29 -18.84
N PRO A 150 3.58 14.69 -18.64
CA PRO A 150 4.58 14.64 -19.71
C PRO A 150 5.24 13.28 -19.88
N LEU A 151 5.03 12.33 -18.93
CA LEU A 151 5.72 11.06 -18.94
C LEU A 151 5.19 10.15 -20.04
N MET A 152 6.08 9.79 -20.99
CA MET A 152 5.75 8.92 -22.11
C MET A 152 5.92 7.44 -21.81
N ALA A 153 6.62 7.11 -20.71
CA ALA A 153 6.84 5.76 -20.22
C ALA A 153 6.72 5.72 -18.69
N THR A 154 6.48 4.54 -18.14
CA THR A 154 6.25 4.38 -16.70
C THR A 154 7.51 4.54 -15.86
N ASP A 155 8.69 4.38 -16.42
CA ASP A 155 10.00 4.57 -15.80
C ASP A 155 10.55 6.00 -15.96
N ALA A 156 9.96 6.81 -16.86
CA ALA A 156 10.45 8.16 -17.17
C ALA A 156 10.43 9.14 -15.95
N TRP A 157 9.74 8.82 -14.87
CA TRP A 157 9.80 9.62 -13.64
C TRP A 157 11.18 9.59 -12.97
N MET A 158 12.03 8.63 -13.34
CA MET A 158 13.41 8.52 -12.86
C MET A 158 14.41 9.25 -13.77
N ASP A 159 13.97 9.78 -14.90
CA ASP A 159 14.83 10.52 -15.82
C ASP A 159 15.14 11.93 -15.29
N PRO A 160 16.43 12.36 -15.29
CA PRO A 160 16.84 13.67 -14.81
C PRO A 160 16.12 14.84 -15.49
N GLU A 161 15.69 14.69 -16.74
CA GLU A 161 14.96 15.72 -17.49
C GLU A 161 13.60 16.05 -16.84
N ASN A 162 12.98 15.09 -16.11
CA ASN A 162 11.69 15.24 -15.43
C ASN A 162 11.83 15.72 -13.98
N PHE A 163 13.03 15.84 -13.43
CA PHE A 163 13.25 16.22 -12.02
C PHE A 163 12.80 17.64 -11.67
N HIS A 164 12.56 18.50 -12.65
CA HIS A 164 11.94 19.81 -12.42
C HIS A 164 10.49 19.69 -11.92
N LEU A 165 9.82 18.56 -12.17
CA LEU A 165 8.47 18.22 -11.71
C LEU A 165 8.45 17.60 -10.29
N ASP A 166 9.63 17.31 -9.71
CA ASP A 166 9.75 16.77 -8.35
C ASP A 166 9.57 17.86 -7.29
N GLN A 167 8.48 18.60 -7.44
CA GLN A 167 7.99 19.63 -6.54
C GLN A 167 6.66 19.21 -5.91
N SER A 168 6.16 19.96 -4.92
CA SER A 168 4.89 19.59 -4.31
C SER A 168 3.71 19.74 -5.28
N VAL A 169 2.69 18.89 -5.13
CA VAL A 169 1.40 19.02 -5.83
C VAL A 169 0.85 20.45 -5.65
N TYR A 170 0.94 21.00 -4.44
CA TYR A 170 0.50 22.36 -4.15
C TYR A 170 1.24 23.40 -5.00
N GLN A 171 2.57 23.35 -5.02
CA GLN A 171 3.38 24.30 -5.79
C GLN A 171 3.07 24.20 -7.27
N TRP A 172 3.05 22.98 -7.81
CA TRP A 172 2.74 22.76 -9.23
C TRP A 172 1.35 23.28 -9.61
N MET A 173 0.32 23.00 -8.81
CA MET A 173 -1.03 23.50 -9.06
C MET A 173 -1.11 25.05 -9.00
N ARG A 174 -0.36 25.68 -8.06
CA ARG A 174 -0.26 27.14 -7.99
C ARG A 174 0.39 27.75 -9.25
N GLU A 175 1.43 27.10 -9.77
CA GLU A 175 2.09 27.50 -11.04
C GLU A 175 1.15 27.37 -12.24
N GLN A 176 0.21 26.41 -12.22
CA GLN A 176 -0.87 26.30 -13.21
C GLN A 176 -2.01 27.32 -13.00
N GLY A 177 -1.90 28.22 -12.01
CA GLY A 177 -2.88 29.26 -11.75
C GLY A 177 -4.08 28.85 -10.88
N PHE A 178 -4.07 27.65 -10.31
CA PHE A 178 -5.17 27.19 -9.43
C PHE A 178 -5.14 27.89 -8.06
N ALA A 179 -6.30 28.32 -7.60
CA ALA A 179 -6.45 28.94 -6.28
C ALA A 179 -6.43 27.92 -5.16
N ASP A 180 -6.06 28.35 -3.94
CA ASP A 180 -6.01 27.48 -2.75
C ASP A 180 -7.34 26.78 -2.44
N SER A 181 -8.48 27.49 -2.67
CA SER A 181 -9.82 26.93 -2.48
C SER A 181 -10.08 25.74 -3.41
N LEU A 182 -9.58 25.82 -4.66
CA LEU A 182 -9.69 24.72 -5.61
C LEU A 182 -8.80 23.54 -5.21
N ILE A 183 -7.53 23.80 -4.86
CA ILE A 183 -6.60 22.77 -4.40
C ILE A 183 -7.16 22.03 -3.18
N ASN A 184 -7.71 22.77 -2.22
CA ASN A 184 -8.36 22.17 -1.05
C ASN A 184 -9.55 21.28 -1.44
N LEU A 185 -10.42 21.75 -2.33
CA LEU A 185 -11.59 20.98 -2.76
C LEU A 185 -11.20 19.67 -3.46
N VAL A 186 -10.26 19.74 -4.43
CA VAL A 186 -10.00 18.60 -5.33
C VAL A 186 -8.93 17.64 -4.81
N TYR A 187 -8.05 18.09 -3.92
CA TYR A 187 -6.94 17.27 -3.39
C TYR A 187 -7.11 16.99 -1.89
N ASN A 188 -7.33 18.02 -1.06
CA ASN A 188 -7.29 17.87 0.39
C ASN A 188 -8.61 17.36 1.02
N THR A 189 -9.75 17.39 0.30
CA THR A 189 -11.07 16.99 0.84
C THR A 189 -11.10 15.51 1.25
N ASN A 190 -10.57 14.62 0.44
CA ASN A 190 -10.44 13.19 0.77
C ASN A 190 -9.15 12.67 0.15
N ILE A 191 -8.05 12.86 0.86
CA ILE A 191 -6.70 12.66 0.36
C ILE A 191 -6.46 11.20 0.00
N THR A 192 -5.90 10.98 -1.19
CA THR A 192 -5.44 9.65 -1.62
C THR A 192 -3.96 9.45 -1.33
N HIS A 193 -3.13 10.49 -1.45
CA HIS A 193 -1.69 10.42 -1.25
C HIS A 193 -1.23 11.53 -0.29
N GLY A 194 -0.40 11.16 0.69
CA GLY A 194 0.15 12.07 1.69
C GLY A 194 -0.87 12.59 2.71
N ASN A 195 -0.55 13.69 3.35
CA ASN A 195 -1.42 14.38 4.31
C ASN A 195 -1.98 15.68 3.74
N THR A 196 -1.28 16.30 2.81
CA THR A 196 -1.69 17.54 2.12
C THR A 196 -1.06 17.57 0.72
N ALA A 197 -1.55 18.45 -0.14
CA ALA A 197 -0.93 18.74 -1.43
C ALA A 197 0.54 19.24 -1.33
N LYS A 198 1.00 19.62 -0.14
CA LYS A 198 2.36 20.16 0.08
C LYS A 198 3.42 19.11 0.34
N ASP A 199 3.04 17.91 0.72
CA ASP A 199 3.97 16.86 1.15
C ASP A 199 4.10 15.67 0.20
N VAL A 200 3.55 15.79 -1.01
CA VAL A 200 3.61 14.79 -2.09
C VAL A 200 4.25 15.40 -3.33
N SER A 201 5.17 14.67 -3.96
CA SER A 201 5.76 15.03 -5.24
C SER A 201 4.74 14.94 -6.38
N MET A 202 4.66 15.97 -7.22
CA MET A 202 3.84 15.95 -8.43
C MET A 202 4.37 14.91 -9.42
N LEU A 203 5.69 14.75 -9.51
CA LEU A 203 6.32 13.74 -10.36
C LEU A 203 5.89 12.32 -10.00
N MET A 204 5.75 12.02 -8.69
CA MET A 204 5.17 10.75 -8.25
C MET A 204 3.73 10.56 -8.77
N LEU A 205 2.90 11.61 -8.78
CA LEU A 205 1.53 11.49 -9.27
C LEU A 205 1.46 11.35 -10.79
N PHE A 206 2.38 11.97 -11.51
CA PHE A 206 2.54 11.72 -12.94
C PHE A 206 2.95 10.26 -13.23
N PHE A 207 3.86 9.69 -12.45
CA PHE A 207 4.17 8.26 -12.53
C PHE A 207 2.92 7.40 -12.28
N VAL A 208 2.17 7.67 -11.20
CA VAL A 208 0.92 6.94 -10.91
C VAL A 208 -0.05 6.99 -12.09
N ASN A 209 -0.22 8.16 -12.70
CA ASN A 209 -1.09 8.34 -13.85
C ASN A 209 -0.54 7.63 -15.12
N ALA A 210 0.77 7.73 -15.40
CA ALA A 210 1.39 7.03 -16.51
C ALA A 210 1.21 5.51 -16.39
N PHE A 211 1.39 4.97 -15.19
CA PHE A 211 1.13 3.56 -14.91
C PHE A 211 -0.35 3.18 -15.16
N MET A 212 -1.31 3.97 -14.68
CA MET A 212 -2.74 3.72 -14.93
C MET A 212 -3.08 3.78 -16.42
N ASN A 213 -2.52 4.74 -17.14
CA ASN A 213 -2.70 4.88 -18.59
C ASN A 213 -2.10 3.69 -19.36
N SER A 214 -0.92 3.19 -18.94
CA SER A 214 -0.32 2.00 -19.55
C SER A 214 -1.20 0.76 -19.39
N GLN A 215 -1.84 0.58 -18.24
CA GLN A 215 -2.79 -0.51 -18.00
C GLN A 215 -4.00 -0.41 -18.94
N SER A 216 -4.54 0.79 -19.11
CA SER A 216 -5.69 1.04 -19.98
C SER A 216 -5.34 0.86 -21.46
N ALA A 217 -4.10 1.20 -21.87
CA ALA A 217 -3.63 1.07 -23.26
C ALA A 217 -3.48 -0.39 -23.72
N LEU A 218 -3.44 -1.36 -22.81
CA LEU A 218 -3.36 -2.79 -23.17
C LEU A 218 -4.65 -3.32 -23.83
N GLY A 219 -5.75 -2.56 -23.78
CA GLY A 219 -6.98 -2.87 -24.50
C GLY A 219 -7.72 -4.13 -24.04
N PHE A 220 -7.48 -4.59 -22.82
CA PHE A 220 -8.24 -5.71 -22.25
C PHE A 220 -9.70 -5.32 -21.99
N ASN A 221 -10.62 -6.27 -22.19
CA ASN A 221 -12.05 -6.10 -21.91
C ASN A 221 -12.40 -6.27 -20.42
N THR A 222 -11.44 -6.13 -19.53
CA THR A 222 -11.63 -6.19 -18.07
C THR A 222 -11.08 -4.96 -17.40
N PHE A 223 -11.75 -4.50 -16.37
CA PHE A 223 -11.27 -3.44 -15.53
C PHE A 223 -10.12 -3.92 -14.62
N GLY A 224 -10.16 -5.18 -14.18
CA GLY A 224 -9.18 -5.80 -13.32
C GLY A 224 -9.71 -7.04 -12.62
N TYR A 225 -8.90 -7.52 -11.71
CA TYR A 225 -9.12 -8.78 -11.01
C TYR A 225 -9.00 -8.64 -9.49
N THR A 226 -9.61 -9.61 -8.81
CA THR A 226 -9.34 -10.01 -7.43
C THR A 226 -9.19 -11.53 -7.40
N ALA A 227 -8.52 -12.08 -6.37
CA ALA A 227 -8.41 -13.52 -6.20
C ALA A 227 -9.65 -14.09 -5.47
N GLU A 228 -10.09 -15.28 -5.85
CA GLU A 228 -11.13 -16.01 -5.11
C GLU A 228 -10.64 -16.28 -3.67
N GLY A 229 -11.51 -16.02 -2.69
CA GLY A 229 -11.16 -16.09 -1.27
C GLY A 229 -10.29 -14.93 -0.74
N GLY A 230 -10.11 -13.89 -1.58
CA GLY A 230 -9.31 -12.70 -1.27
C GLY A 230 -7.87 -12.78 -1.80
N ASN A 231 -7.27 -11.60 -2.02
CA ASN A 231 -5.95 -11.49 -2.66
C ASN A 231 -4.81 -12.09 -1.84
N MET A 232 -5.00 -12.32 -0.53
CA MET A 232 -4.06 -13.09 0.30
C MET A 232 -3.85 -14.52 -0.21
N SER A 233 -4.78 -15.08 -0.98
CA SER A 233 -4.64 -16.43 -1.56
C SER A 233 -3.38 -16.54 -2.45
N ILE A 234 -2.94 -15.43 -3.08
CA ILE A 234 -1.73 -15.43 -3.93
C ILE A 234 -0.45 -15.60 -3.10
N PRO A 235 -0.10 -14.72 -2.14
CA PRO A 235 1.09 -14.92 -1.32
C PRO A 235 1.04 -16.18 -0.45
N GLU A 236 -0.13 -16.65 -0.02
CA GLU A 236 -0.28 -17.93 0.69
C GLU A 236 0.06 -19.12 -0.22
N ALA A 237 -0.39 -19.11 -1.47
CA ALA A 237 -0.05 -20.12 -2.45
C ALA A 237 1.45 -20.11 -2.78
N MET A 238 2.06 -18.92 -2.94
CA MET A 238 3.50 -18.80 -3.12
C MET A 238 4.26 -19.43 -1.94
N ALA A 239 3.92 -19.05 -0.71
CA ALA A 239 4.57 -19.56 0.49
C ALA A 239 4.43 -21.07 0.67
N SER A 240 3.25 -21.62 0.34
CA SER A 240 2.98 -23.07 0.43
C SER A 240 3.74 -23.90 -0.59
N ASN A 241 4.23 -23.28 -1.66
CA ASN A 241 5.01 -23.96 -2.72
C ASN A 241 6.53 -23.76 -2.57
N LEU A 242 6.99 -23.11 -1.50
CA LEU A 242 8.41 -23.08 -1.18
C LEU A 242 8.86 -24.42 -0.58
N SER A 243 10.06 -24.85 -0.95
CA SER A 243 10.67 -26.09 -0.45
C SER A 243 10.94 -26.04 1.06
N ASN A 244 11.31 -24.86 1.56
CA ASN A 244 11.44 -24.60 2.98
C ASN A 244 10.23 -23.78 3.46
N GLU A 245 9.59 -24.23 4.52
CA GLU A 245 8.48 -23.51 5.14
C GLU A 245 8.91 -22.10 5.58
N VAL A 246 8.05 -21.10 5.35
CA VAL A 246 8.27 -19.74 5.82
C VAL A 246 8.34 -19.70 7.35
N GLN A 247 9.42 -19.15 7.88
CA GLN A 247 9.65 -19.03 9.32
C GLN A 247 8.89 -17.80 9.85
N LEU A 248 7.68 -18.02 10.35
CA LEU A 248 6.85 -16.97 10.98
C LEU A 248 7.37 -16.56 12.35
N HIS A 249 6.96 -15.38 12.83
CA HIS A 249 7.37 -14.80 14.13
C HIS A 249 8.90 -14.56 14.25
N LYS A 250 9.60 -14.47 13.11
CA LYS A 250 11.05 -14.20 13.02
C LYS A 250 11.32 -12.73 12.75
N LYS A 251 11.12 -11.89 13.77
CA LYS A 251 11.40 -10.46 13.68
C LYS A 251 12.91 -10.23 13.65
N VAL A 252 13.46 -9.91 12.49
CA VAL A 252 14.86 -9.52 12.33
C VAL A 252 15.12 -8.19 13.02
N ILE A 253 16.22 -8.10 13.77
CA ILE A 253 16.65 -6.89 14.50
C ILE A 253 18.04 -6.43 14.12
N ALA A 254 18.88 -7.31 13.55
CA ALA A 254 20.21 -6.93 13.08
C ALA A 254 20.64 -7.78 11.87
N ILE A 255 21.40 -7.17 10.97
CA ILE A 255 22.03 -7.79 9.82
C ILE A 255 23.49 -7.33 9.81
N THR A 256 24.43 -8.28 9.82
CA THR A 256 25.85 -8.00 9.62
C THR A 256 26.26 -8.63 8.31
N THR A 257 26.76 -7.84 7.37
CA THR A 257 27.22 -8.31 6.07
C THR A 257 28.72 -8.13 5.93
N THR A 258 29.37 -9.08 5.28
CA THR A 258 30.78 -9.05 4.86
C THR A 258 30.84 -9.29 3.35
N GLN A 259 32.03 -9.42 2.78
CA GLN A 259 32.17 -9.68 1.34
C GLN A 259 31.59 -11.03 0.91
N ASN A 260 31.53 -12.04 1.80
CA ASN A 260 31.19 -13.41 1.42
C ASN A 260 30.06 -14.03 2.23
N ASN A 261 29.61 -13.38 3.30
CA ASN A 261 28.58 -13.93 4.19
C ASN A 261 27.82 -12.82 4.92
N SER A 262 26.60 -13.14 5.28
CA SER A 262 25.79 -12.30 6.15
C SER A 262 25.27 -13.09 7.34
N GLU A 263 25.18 -12.43 8.48
CA GLU A 263 24.56 -12.95 9.71
C GLU A 263 23.29 -12.13 9.99
N ILE A 264 22.18 -12.82 10.24
CA ILE A 264 20.88 -12.24 10.50
C ILE A 264 20.41 -12.68 11.89
N VAL A 265 20.18 -11.71 12.77
CA VAL A 265 19.76 -11.94 14.17
C VAL A 265 18.29 -11.57 14.31
N CYS A 266 17.49 -12.49 14.84
CA CYS A 266 16.10 -12.26 15.17
C CYS A 266 15.91 -11.89 16.66
N LYS A 267 14.79 -11.24 16.98
CA LYS A 267 14.44 -10.82 18.34
C LYS A 267 14.36 -11.96 19.35
N ASP A 268 14.00 -13.16 18.89
CA ASP A 268 13.93 -14.38 19.72
C ASP A 268 15.31 -15.02 19.99
N GLY A 269 16.39 -14.40 19.49
CA GLY A 269 17.76 -14.88 19.62
C GLY A 269 18.18 -15.90 18.57
N SER A 270 17.33 -16.26 17.61
CA SER A 270 17.73 -17.12 16.49
C SER A 270 18.70 -16.38 15.55
N LEU A 271 19.66 -17.13 15.03
CA LEU A 271 20.73 -16.67 14.14
C LEU A 271 20.70 -17.45 12.85
N TYR A 272 20.69 -16.73 11.72
CA TYR A 272 20.76 -17.28 10.38
C TYR A 272 22.04 -16.79 9.68
N ARG A 273 22.53 -17.58 8.73
CA ARG A 273 23.69 -17.25 7.90
C ARG A 273 23.39 -17.54 6.45
N ALA A 274 23.78 -16.64 5.56
CA ALA A 274 23.58 -16.78 4.13
C ALA A 274 24.69 -16.08 3.34
N GLU A 275 24.86 -16.49 2.09
CA GLU A 275 25.72 -15.80 1.14
C GLU A 275 25.08 -14.50 0.68
N HIS A 276 23.75 -14.52 0.43
CA HIS A 276 22.97 -13.36 0.05
C HIS A 276 21.81 -13.12 1.01
N VAL A 277 21.43 -11.86 1.20
CA VAL A 277 20.25 -11.43 1.95
C VAL A 277 19.35 -10.63 1.05
N ILE A 278 18.08 -11.01 0.92
CA ILE A 278 17.06 -10.19 0.26
C ILE A 278 16.23 -9.52 1.36
N CYS A 279 16.26 -8.20 1.39
CA CYS A 279 15.51 -7.40 2.36
C CYS A 279 14.29 -6.78 1.69
N SER A 280 13.10 -7.34 1.97
CA SER A 280 11.81 -6.85 1.49
C SER A 280 11.06 -6.00 2.52
N VAL A 281 11.79 -5.55 3.55
CA VAL A 281 11.24 -4.76 4.66
C VAL A 281 11.01 -3.31 4.19
N PRO A 282 9.79 -2.73 4.41
CA PRO A 282 9.55 -1.33 4.09
C PRO A 282 10.51 -0.39 4.84
N PHE A 283 10.95 0.70 4.22
CA PHE A 283 11.91 1.64 4.84
C PHE A 283 11.39 2.25 6.14
N SER A 284 10.08 2.42 6.28
CA SER A 284 9.43 2.80 7.54
C SER A 284 9.82 1.92 8.73
N VAL A 285 10.05 0.62 8.49
CA VAL A 285 10.45 -0.38 9.49
C VAL A 285 11.95 -0.67 9.43
N LEU A 286 12.57 -0.66 8.26
CA LEU A 286 13.99 -0.98 8.05
C LEU A 286 14.92 -0.13 8.89
N LYS A 287 14.61 1.15 9.08
CA LYS A 287 15.35 2.07 9.97
C LYS A 287 15.48 1.60 11.43
N LYS A 288 14.70 0.58 11.84
CA LYS A 288 14.73 -0.02 13.18
C LYS A 288 15.60 -1.29 13.23
N ILE A 289 16.12 -1.74 12.10
CA ILE A 289 17.02 -2.89 11.99
C ILE A 289 18.46 -2.37 11.96
N THR A 290 19.30 -2.86 12.85
CA THR A 290 20.73 -2.50 12.84
C THR A 290 21.43 -3.20 11.68
N ILE A 291 22.03 -2.43 10.77
CA ILE A 291 22.80 -2.97 9.63
C ILE A 291 24.28 -2.61 9.84
N SER A 292 25.16 -3.60 9.73
CA SER A 292 26.62 -3.45 9.87
C SER A 292 27.33 -4.06 8.65
N PRO A 293 28.23 -3.29 8.00
CA PRO A 293 28.50 -1.86 8.19
C PRO A 293 27.28 -1.00 7.90
N SER A 294 27.22 0.17 8.50
CA SER A 294 26.05 1.07 8.35
C SER A 294 25.90 1.55 6.92
N ILE A 295 24.66 1.60 6.43
CA ILE A 295 24.31 2.23 5.16
C ILE A 295 24.57 3.75 5.29
N THR A 296 25.11 4.37 4.25
CA THR A 296 25.45 5.81 4.20
C THR A 296 24.94 6.45 2.91
N GLY A 297 25.07 7.76 2.79
CA GLY A 297 24.73 8.48 1.56
C GLY A 297 23.21 8.59 1.32
N PRO A 298 22.80 8.74 0.03
CA PRO A 298 21.40 8.96 -0.34
C PRO A 298 20.47 7.81 0.09
N GLN A 299 20.92 6.56 0.02
CA GLN A 299 20.12 5.42 0.46
C GLN A 299 19.80 5.47 1.96
N ALA A 300 20.75 5.86 2.80
CA ALA A 300 20.50 6.04 4.24
C ALA A 300 19.45 7.13 4.49
N GLU A 301 19.49 8.20 3.71
CA GLU A 301 18.49 9.26 3.79
C GLU A 301 17.12 8.75 3.34
N ALA A 302 17.05 7.99 2.25
CA ALA A 302 15.81 7.34 1.80
C ALA A 302 15.19 6.47 2.90
N ILE A 303 15.99 5.61 3.53
CA ILE A 303 15.55 4.73 4.63
C ILE A 303 14.97 5.55 5.80
N ASN A 304 15.54 6.71 6.08
CA ASN A 304 15.11 7.54 7.20
C ASN A 304 13.93 8.47 6.89
N THR A 305 13.72 8.86 5.62
CA THR A 305 12.81 9.95 5.26
C THR A 305 11.69 9.57 4.30
N LEU A 306 11.82 8.47 3.52
CA LEU A 306 10.73 8.01 2.68
C LEU A 306 9.57 7.54 3.58
N ARG A 307 8.41 8.14 3.37
CA ARG A 307 7.22 7.91 4.19
C ARG A 307 6.31 6.86 3.56
N SER A 308 5.48 6.25 4.40
CA SER A 308 4.36 5.42 3.96
C SER A 308 3.04 6.14 4.21
N GLN A 309 2.05 5.87 3.36
CA GLN A 309 0.69 6.40 3.49
C GLN A 309 0.06 5.94 4.80
N LYS A 310 -0.53 6.86 5.54
CA LYS A 310 -1.41 6.54 6.66
C LYS A 310 -2.79 6.20 6.13
N LEU A 311 -3.24 5.04 6.48
CA LEU A 311 -4.51 4.47 6.03
C LEU A 311 -5.08 3.58 7.12
N ASN A 312 -6.34 3.84 7.48
CA ASN A 312 -7.15 2.96 8.30
C ASN A 312 -8.37 2.52 7.50
N LEU A 313 -8.81 1.30 7.73
CA LEU A 313 -10.01 0.74 7.12
C LEU A 313 -10.93 0.22 8.22
N LEU A 314 -12.21 0.56 8.10
CA LEU A 314 -13.26 0.01 8.94
C LEU A 314 -14.25 -0.76 8.06
N HIS A 315 -14.33 -2.06 8.28
CA HIS A 315 -15.29 -2.94 7.61
C HIS A 315 -16.51 -3.14 8.50
N MET A 316 -17.69 -2.88 7.92
CA MET A 316 -18.98 -2.92 8.60
C MET A 316 -19.98 -3.77 7.84
N VAL A 317 -20.78 -4.54 8.56
CA VAL A 317 -21.91 -5.28 7.96
C VAL A 317 -23.20 -4.51 8.21
N PRO A 318 -23.93 -4.11 7.16
CA PRO A 318 -25.21 -3.43 7.33
C PRO A 318 -26.30 -4.45 7.73
N ARG A 319 -27.04 -4.16 8.79
CA ARG A 319 -28.17 -5.01 9.26
C ARG A 319 -29.37 -4.95 8.31
N SER A 320 -29.47 -3.88 7.54
CA SER A 320 -30.48 -3.72 6.47
C SER A 320 -29.93 -2.77 5.38
N PRO A 321 -30.46 -2.83 4.15
CA PRO A 321 -30.09 -1.91 3.07
C PRO A 321 -30.69 -0.52 3.31
N PHE A 322 -30.19 0.20 4.35
CA PHE A 322 -30.67 1.50 4.79
C PHE A 322 -30.67 2.57 3.68
N TRP A 323 -29.75 2.46 2.71
CA TRP A 323 -29.65 3.32 1.54
C TRP A 323 -30.87 3.26 0.61
N GLN A 324 -31.66 2.18 0.67
CA GLN A 324 -32.92 2.06 -0.07
C GLN A 324 -34.01 2.93 0.55
N LYS A 325 -33.94 3.20 1.87
CA LYS A 325 -34.93 4.01 2.58
C LYS A 325 -34.80 5.50 2.25
N ASP A 326 -33.58 5.97 2.02
CA ASP A 326 -33.31 7.37 1.67
C ASP A 326 -33.13 7.58 0.15
N GLY A 327 -33.12 6.50 -0.65
CA GLY A 327 -33.01 6.56 -2.10
C GLY A 327 -31.62 6.98 -2.61
N LEU A 328 -30.56 6.82 -1.78
CA LEU A 328 -29.21 7.24 -2.06
C LEU A 328 -28.30 6.02 -2.33
N SER A 329 -27.13 6.24 -2.96
CA SER A 329 -26.10 5.23 -3.09
C SER A 329 -25.55 4.82 -1.71
N PRO A 330 -25.15 3.54 -1.48
CA PRO A 330 -24.42 3.18 -0.28
C PRO A 330 -23.01 3.77 -0.23
N ASN A 331 -22.45 4.13 -1.39
CA ASN A 331 -21.10 4.72 -1.46
C ASN A 331 -21.16 6.22 -1.18
N MET A 332 -20.14 6.73 -0.46
CA MET A 332 -20.02 8.16 -0.16
C MET A 332 -18.56 8.61 -0.30
N PHE A 333 -18.37 9.80 -0.83
CA PHE A 333 -17.13 10.55 -0.80
C PHE A 333 -17.33 11.78 0.08
N THR A 334 -16.66 11.83 1.23
CA THR A 334 -16.98 12.82 2.27
C THR A 334 -15.76 13.61 2.73
N ASP A 335 -16.02 14.85 3.17
CA ASP A 335 -15.07 15.65 3.94
C ASP A 335 -15.22 15.45 5.47
N ALA A 336 -16.10 14.53 5.89
CA ALA A 336 -16.35 14.18 7.27
C ALA A 336 -15.52 12.96 7.74
N LYS A 337 -15.63 12.60 9.03
CA LYS A 337 -14.92 11.44 9.62
C LYS A 337 -15.34 10.09 9.04
N ALA A 338 -16.43 10.02 8.29
CA ALA A 338 -16.80 8.85 7.51
C ALA A 338 -15.78 8.50 6.39
N GLY A 339 -14.95 9.48 5.97
CA GLY A 339 -13.95 9.29 4.92
C GLY A 339 -14.58 8.96 3.56
N MET A 340 -14.08 7.92 2.89
CA MET A 340 -14.72 7.38 1.69
C MET A 340 -15.36 6.04 2.04
N VAL A 341 -16.68 5.96 1.98
CA VAL A 341 -17.42 4.72 2.21
C VAL A 341 -17.67 4.00 0.90
N VAL A 342 -17.29 2.75 0.82
CA VAL A 342 -17.43 1.89 -0.36
C VAL A 342 -18.29 0.68 0.01
N ALA A 343 -19.26 0.36 -0.83
CA ALA A 343 -20.06 -0.84 -0.71
C ALA A 343 -19.35 -2.00 -1.43
N GLU A 344 -18.99 -3.00 -0.66
CA GLU A 344 -18.36 -4.21 -1.17
C GLU A 344 -19.40 -5.12 -1.85
N ARG A 345 -19.00 -5.74 -2.96
CA ARG A 345 -19.88 -6.51 -3.81
C ARG A 345 -19.15 -7.70 -4.41
N LYS A 346 -19.86 -8.76 -4.71
CA LYS A 346 -19.32 -9.88 -5.50
C LYS A 346 -19.61 -9.66 -6.98
N ALA A 347 -18.65 -9.96 -7.85
CA ALA A 347 -18.82 -9.88 -9.30
C ALA A 347 -19.96 -10.78 -9.80
N SER A 348 -20.21 -11.92 -9.14
CA SER A 348 -21.32 -12.83 -9.43
C SER A 348 -22.69 -12.29 -9.03
N SER A 349 -22.77 -11.30 -8.13
CA SER A 349 -24.00 -10.66 -7.64
C SER A 349 -23.80 -9.15 -7.46
N PRO A 350 -23.50 -8.39 -8.53
CA PRO A 350 -23.00 -7.03 -8.43
C PRO A 350 -24.00 -6.02 -7.84
N SER A 351 -25.30 -6.33 -7.84
CA SER A 351 -26.33 -5.49 -7.20
C SER A 351 -26.41 -5.69 -5.67
N GLU A 352 -25.88 -6.82 -5.15
CA GLU A 352 -25.92 -7.15 -3.73
C GLU A 352 -24.72 -6.52 -3.00
N VAL A 353 -24.99 -5.82 -1.90
CA VAL A 353 -23.97 -5.28 -0.99
C VAL A 353 -23.70 -6.31 0.10
N THR A 354 -22.47 -6.75 0.23
CA THR A 354 -22.06 -7.73 1.24
C THR A 354 -21.62 -7.06 2.54
N SER A 355 -20.89 -5.96 2.41
CA SER A 355 -20.38 -5.15 3.53
C SER A 355 -20.11 -3.71 3.07
N LEU A 356 -19.73 -2.83 3.98
CA LEU A 356 -19.28 -1.47 3.71
C LEU A 356 -17.87 -1.31 4.26
N THR A 357 -17.00 -0.66 3.51
CA THR A 357 -15.64 -0.31 3.94
C THR A 357 -15.49 1.20 3.98
N ALA A 358 -15.14 1.75 5.14
CA ALA A 358 -14.72 3.15 5.26
C ALA A 358 -13.20 3.25 5.09
N TRP A 359 -12.77 4.03 4.11
CA TRP A 359 -11.37 4.36 3.82
C TRP A 359 -11.00 5.69 4.47
N LEU A 360 -10.12 5.63 5.45
CA LEU A 360 -9.76 6.74 6.33
C LEU A 360 -8.29 7.04 6.13
N ARG A 361 -7.97 8.18 5.45
CA ARG A 361 -6.63 8.44 4.92
C ARG A 361 -6.04 9.74 5.43
N GLY A 362 -4.71 9.83 5.40
CA GLY A 362 -3.96 11.05 5.68
C GLY A 362 -4.24 11.63 7.06
N PRO A 363 -4.64 12.92 7.17
CA PRO A 363 -4.92 13.56 8.46
C PRO A 363 -6.02 12.88 9.28
N LEU A 364 -7.02 12.31 8.62
CA LEU A 364 -8.09 11.57 9.30
C LEU A 364 -7.55 10.29 9.95
N ALA A 365 -6.72 9.53 9.24
CA ALA A 365 -6.06 8.37 9.82
C ALA A 365 -5.17 8.77 11.01
N ASP A 366 -4.42 9.88 10.89
CA ASP A 366 -3.62 10.44 11.98
C ASP A 366 -4.44 10.83 13.23
N GLU A 367 -5.64 11.35 13.02
CA GLU A 367 -6.56 11.68 14.13
C GLU A 367 -7.06 10.41 14.81
N LEU A 368 -7.51 9.43 14.04
CA LEU A 368 -8.07 8.18 14.55
C LEU A 368 -7.01 7.32 15.27
N ASP A 369 -5.76 7.30 14.78
CA ASP A 369 -4.66 6.56 15.39
C ASP A 369 -4.26 7.08 16.80
N LYS A 370 -4.71 8.26 17.19
CA LYS A 370 -4.52 8.84 18.54
C LYS A 370 -5.62 8.44 19.52
N MET A 371 -6.70 7.83 19.03
CA MET A 371 -7.83 7.35 19.81
C MET A 371 -7.62 5.89 20.21
N THR A 372 -8.45 5.39 21.14
CA THR A 372 -8.60 3.95 21.27
C THR A 372 -9.32 3.39 20.04
N GLU A 373 -9.11 2.12 19.71
CA GLU A 373 -9.79 1.47 18.58
C GLU A 373 -11.32 1.60 18.68
N ILE A 374 -11.87 1.43 19.89
CA ILE A 374 -13.32 1.56 20.15
C ILE A 374 -13.80 2.98 19.83
N ASP A 375 -13.07 4.00 20.29
CA ASP A 375 -13.45 5.40 20.08
C ASP A 375 -13.31 5.77 18.59
N ALA A 376 -12.26 5.30 17.91
CA ALA A 376 -12.06 5.50 16.48
C ALA A 376 -13.22 4.90 15.66
N ILE A 377 -13.56 3.64 15.90
CA ILE A 377 -14.70 2.97 15.28
C ILE A 377 -16.00 3.72 15.56
N GLY A 378 -16.24 4.07 16.82
CA GLY A 378 -17.44 4.81 17.23
C GLY A 378 -17.57 6.14 16.50
N SER A 379 -16.48 6.91 16.39
CA SER A 379 -16.51 8.23 15.72
C SER A 379 -16.80 8.14 14.21
N VAL A 380 -16.33 7.10 13.54
CA VAL A 380 -16.62 6.86 12.11
C VAL A 380 -18.10 6.49 11.92
N ILE A 381 -18.61 5.56 12.73
CA ILE A 381 -20.03 5.15 12.67
C ILE A 381 -20.94 6.32 12.97
N GLU A 382 -20.67 7.10 14.03
CA GLU A 382 -21.44 8.30 14.37
C GLU A 382 -21.45 9.31 13.22
N SER A 383 -20.33 9.50 12.55
CA SER A 383 -20.25 10.37 11.36
C SER A 383 -21.15 9.86 10.23
N ILE A 384 -21.16 8.55 9.94
CA ILE A 384 -22.05 7.96 8.91
C ILE A 384 -23.51 8.12 9.33
N GLU A 385 -23.86 7.85 10.58
CA GLU A 385 -25.24 7.98 11.09
C GLU A 385 -25.73 9.43 11.10
N THR A 386 -24.84 10.40 11.34
CA THR A 386 -25.15 11.82 11.28
C THR A 386 -25.45 12.24 9.84
N LEU A 387 -24.64 11.83 8.89
CA LEU A 387 -24.83 12.09 7.46
C LEU A 387 -26.07 11.37 6.91
N ARG A 388 -26.36 10.18 7.42
CA ARG A 388 -27.45 9.32 6.96
C ARG A 388 -28.25 8.77 8.14
N PRO A 389 -29.28 9.50 8.61
CA PRO A 389 -30.11 9.04 9.72
C PRO A 389 -30.77 7.67 9.52
N SER A 390 -30.95 7.25 8.26
CA SER A 390 -31.40 5.90 7.90
C SER A 390 -30.41 4.78 8.32
N ALA A 391 -29.13 5.12 8.48
CA ALA A 391 -28.06 4.21 8.92
C ALA A 391 -28.05 3.98 10.45
N LYS A 392 -28.84 4.74 11.20
CA LYS A 392 -28.82 4.68 12.67
C LYS A 392 -29.06 3.27 13.19
N ASN A 393 -28.09 2.76 13.97
CA ASN A 393 -28.07 1.39 14.52
C ASN A 393 -28.10 0.28 13.44
N GLN A 394 -27.72 0.59 12.20
CA GLN A 394 -27.71 -0.39 11.11
C GLN A 394 -26.30 -0.92 10.81
N LEU A 395 -25.25 -0.35 11.37
CA LEU A 395 -23.86 -0.69 11.05
C LEU A 395 -23.26 -1.52 12.18
N GLU A 396 -22.82 -2.73 11.86
CA GLU A 396 -22.08 -3.61 12.77
C GLU A 396 -20.60 -3.60 12.38
N PRO A 397 -19.68 -3.02 13.18
CA PRO A 397 -18.25 -3.06 12.90
C PRO A 397 -17.75 -4.50 13.08
N VAL A 398 -17.00 -5.01 12.10
CA VAL A 398 -16.47 -6.38 12.13
C VAL A 398 -14.95 -6.41 12.14
N ALA A 399 -14.30 -5.53 11.38
CA ALA A 399 -12.85 -5.43 11.37
C ALA A 399 -12.40 -3.98 11.24
N TYR A 400 -11.35 -3.62 11.98
CA TYR A 400 -10.66 -2.34 11.89
C TYR A 400 -9.17 -2.59 11.72
N HIS A 401 -8.55 -1.96 10.74
CA HIS A 401 -7.14 -2.11 10.47
C HIS A 401 -6.47 -0.75 10.29
N SER A 402 -5.45 -0.45 11.10
CA SER A 402 -4.55 0.69 10.88
C SER A 402 -3.21 0.19 10.35
N TRP A 403 -2.89 0.57 9.11
CA TRP A 403 -1.59 0.23 8.53
C TRP A 403 -0.45 0.94 9.22
N PHE A 404 -0.66 2.17 9.72
CA PHE A 404 0.40 2.91 10.39
C PHE A 404 0.73 2.34 11.77
N GLN A 405 -0.27 1.82 12.50
CA GLN A 405 -0.05 1.15 13.79
C GLN A 405 0.46 -0.28 13.64
N ASN A 406 0.43 -0.85 12.44
CA ASN A 406 1.00 -2.17 12.19
C ASN A 406 2.53 -2.10 12.32
N PRO A 407 3.16 -2.84 13.30
CA PRO A 407 4.58 -2.71 13.61
C PRO A 407 5.52 -3.30 12.54
N TYR A 408 4.97 -3.94 11.52
CA TYR A 408 5.70 -4.62 10.46
C TYR A 408 5.64 -3.88 9.11
N SER A 409 4.80 -2.84 9.01
CA SER A 409 4.71 -2.00 7.80
C SER A 409 4.81 -0.51 8.08
N GLU A 410 4.24 -0.03 9.19
CA GLU A 410 4.16 1.39 9.59
C GLU A 410 3.65 2.29 8.45
N GLY A 411 2.56 1.87 7.85
CA GLY A 411 1.87 2.50 6.73
C GLY A 411 1.65 1.55 5.57
N ASP A 412 0.97 2.04 4.58
CA ASP A 412 0.61 1.34 3.35
C ASP A 412 1.66 1.63 2.24
N TRP A 413 1.29 2.11 1.06
CA TRP A 413 2.25 2.38 -0.03
C TRP A 413 3.21 3.54 0.28
N ALA A 414 4.35 3.54 -0.42
CA ALA A 414 5.36 4.60 -0.29
C ALA A 414 4.85 5.93 -0.86
N ILE A 415 5.21 7.02 -0.16
CA ILE A 415 4.90 8.40 -0.57
C ILE A 415 6.21 9.17 -0.76
N TRP A 416 6.47 9.55 -1.99
CA TRP A 416 7.59 10.39 -2.34
C TRP A 416 7.23 11.86 -2.10
N GLY A 417 7.97 12.50 -1.21
CA GLY A 417 7.87 13.95 -0.95
C GLY A 417 8.58 14.77 -2.02
N PRO A 418 8.35 16.09 -2.05
CA PRO A 418 9.02 16.99 -2.98
C PRO A 418 10.55 16.91 -2.89
N GLY A 419 11.22 16.77 -4.02
CA GLY A 419 12.67 16.70 -4.15
C GLY A 419 13.30 15.36 -3.78
N GLN A 420 12.53 14.38 -3.29
CA GLN A 420 13.07 13.09 -2.87
C GLN A 420 13.43 12.18 -4.05
N ILE A 421 12.67 12.24 -5.15
CA ILE A 421 12.91 11.43 -6.35
C ILE A 421 14.29 11.77 -6.93
N ARG A 422 14.55 13.03 -7.21
CA ARG A 422 15.85 13.48 -7.73
C ARG A 422 17.00 13.26 -6.76
N LYS A 423 16.73 13.23 -5.44
CA LYS A 423 17.75 13.17 -4.41
C LYS A 423 18.27 11.77 -4.16
N PHE A 424 17.38 10.80 -4.12
CA PHE A 424 17.76 9.43 -3.78
C PHE A 424 16.96 8.35 -4.55
N GLY A 425 16.16 8.73 -5.54
CA GLY A 425 15.34 7.77 -6.31
C GLY A 425 16.16 6.64 -6.92
N ALA A 426 17.31 6.96 -7.51
CA ALA A 426 18.22 5.99 -8.09
C ALA A 426 18.94 5.09 -7.06
N ASP A 427 18.97 5.51 -5.78
CA ASP A 427 19.77 4.83 -4.76
C ASP A 427 18.95 3.85 -3.89
N VAL A 428 17.62 3.95 -3.89
CA VAL A 428 16.75 3.17 -2.98
C VAL A 428 16.91 1.65 -3.13
N ALA A 429 17.25 1.20 -4.32
CA ALA A 429 17.40 -0.21 -4.65
C ALA A 429 18.86 -0.70 -4.61
N THR A 430 19.83 0.18 -4.38
CA THR A 430 21.26 -0.14 -4.44
C THR A 430 21.63 -1.22 -3.42
N PRO A 431 22.28 -2.33 -3.81
CA PRO A 431 22.73 -3.35 -2.86
C PRO A 431 23.76 -2.79 -1.87
N HIS A 432 23.71 -3.28 -0.62
CA HIS A 432 24.68 -2.95 0.42
C HIS A 432 25.44 -4.20 0.87
N GLY A 433 26.65 -4.41 0.36
CA GLY A 433 27.36 -5.67 0.51
C GLY A 433 26.57 -6.82 -0.12
N GLN A 434 26.22 -7.82 0.67
CA GLN A 434 25.40 -8.95 0.22
C GLN A 434 23.89 -8.74 0.50
N ILE A 435 23.47 -7.52 0.85
CA ILE A 435 22.06 -7.19 1.10
C ILE A 435 21.47 -6.55 -0.16
N HIS A 436 20.44 -7.18 -0.73
CA HIS A 436 19.66 -6.70 -1.87
C HIS A 436 18.30 -6.22 -1.40
N PHE A 437 17.86 -5.03 -1.82
CA PHE A 437 16.64 -4.39 -1.34
C PHE A 437 15.51 -4.49 -2.35
N CYS A 438 14.35 -4.99 -1.93
CA CYS A 438 13.13 -5.02 -2.74
C CYS A 438 11.91 -4.53 -1.94
N GLY A 439 10.79 -4.45 -2.60
CA GLY A 439 9.53 -3.92 -2.09
C GLY A 439 8.97 -2.91 -3.06
N GLU A 440 7.70 -2.61 -2.99
CA GLU A 440 6.99 -1.67 -3.86
C GLU A 440 7.69 -0.30 -3.93
N HIS A 441 8.33 0.14 -2.84
CA HIS A 441 9.06 1.40 -2.74
C HIS A 441 10.38 1.44 -3.52
N THR A 442 10.85 0.31 -4.05
CA THR A 442 12.06 0.20 -4.87
C THR A 442 11.76 -0.14 -6.34
N ALA A 443 10.49 -0.20 -6.72
CA ALA A 443 10.07 -0.43 -8.08
C ALA A 443 10.20 0.84 -8.93
N VAL A 444 10.42 0.68 -10.23
CA VAL A 444 10.64 1.78 -11.18
C VAL A 444 9.49 1.91 -12.18
N SER A 445 9.07 0.81 -12.80
CA SER A 445 8.08 0.84 -13.88
C SER A 445 6.66 0.53 -13.43
N ASN A 446 6.51 -0.16 -12.29
CA ASN A 446 5.22 -0.57 -11.77
C ASN A 446 5.02 -0.07 -10.33
N ARG A 447 3.79 -0.16 -9.83
CA ARG A 447 3.44 0.22 -8.47
C ARG A 447 2.58 -0.83 -7.78
N GLY A 448 2.35 -0.64 -6.46
CA GLY A 448 1.49 -1.54 -5.69
C GLY A 448 1.98 -2.99 -5.71
N MET A 449 1.06 -3.92 -5.91
CA MET A 449 1.38 -5.35 -5.93
C MET A 449 2.32 -5.72 -7.10
N GLU A 450 2.10 -5.16 -8.30
CA GLU A 450 2.98 -5.43 -9.45
C GLU A 450 4.37 -4.83 -9.26
N GLY A 451 4.48 -3.64 -8.66
CA GLY A 451 5.79 -3.05 -8.31
C GLY A 451 6.54 -3.88 -7.26
N ALA A 452 5.81 -4.48 -6.29
CA ALA A 452 6.42 -5.42 -5.37
C ALA A 452 7.00 -6.64 -6.10
N MET A 453 6.24 -7.21 -7.07
CA MET A 453 6.70 -8.34 -7.89
C MET A 453 7.89 -7.97 -8.77
N GLU A 454 7.85 -6.81 -9.47
CA GLU A 454 8.97 -6.26 -10.25
C GLU A 454 10.26 -6.20 -9.42
N SER A 455 10.17 -5.63 -8.22
CA SER A 455 11.34 -5.50 -7.36
C SER A 455 11.85 -6.85 -6.84
N GLY A 456 10.96 -7.82 -6.64
CA GLY A 456 11.31 -9.20 -6.27
C GLY A 456 12.05 -9.92 -7.40
N GLU A 457 11.60 -9.75 -8.65
CA GLU A 457 12.29 -10.29 -9.83
C GLU A 457 13.68 -9.67 -9.97
N ARG A 458 13.80 -8.35 -9.89
CA ARG A 458 15.09 -7.64 -10.00
C ARG A 458 16.11 -8.18 -9.01
N VAL A 459 15.77 -8.29 -7.71
CA VAL A 459 16.75 -8.78 -6.72
C VAL A 459 17.10 -10.26 -6.90
N ALA A 460 16.18 -11.07 -7.42
CA ALA A 460 16.51 -12.45 -7.79
C ALA A 460 17.54 -12.48 -8.93
N LEU A 461 17.36 -11.64 -9.96
CA LEU A 461 18.31 -11.52 -11.08
C LEU A 461 19.68 -10.97 -10.62
N GLU A 462 19.70 -10.03 -9.65
CA GLU A 462 20.93 -9.53 -9.02
C GLU A 462 21.70 -10.69 -8.33
N VAL A 463 21.01 -11.53 -7.55
CA VAL A 463 21.62 -12.69 -6.87
C VAL A 463 22.13 -13.72 -7.87
N LEU A 464 21.43 -13.90 -9.00
CA LEU A 464 21.84 -14.77 -10.10
C LEU A 464 23.01 -14.20 -10.91
N GLY A 465 23.37 -12.92 -10.72
CA GLY A 465 24.42 -12.23 -11.48
C GLY A 465 24.05 -11.96 -12.94
N VAL A 466 22.77 -11.81 -13.21
CA VAL A 466 22.24 -11.53 -14.57
C VAL A 466 22.14 -10.03 -14.85
N VAL A 467 21.95 -9.22 -13.82
CA VAL A 467 21.83 -7.74 -13.87
C VAL A 467 22.73 -7.09 -12.84
#